data_b94d9dfd2bfb64f7068ba90a73e1dc38
#
_entry.id   b94d9dfd2bfb64f7068ba90a73e1dc38
#
_cell.length_a   1.000
_cell.length_b   1.000
_cell.length_c   1.000
_cell.angle_alpha   90.00
_cell.angle_beta   90.00
_cell.angle_gamma   90.00
#
_symmetry.space_group_name_H-M   'P 1'
#
loop_
_entity.id
_entity.type
_entity.pdbx_description
1 polymer ?
#
loop_
_entity_poly.entity_id
_entity_poly.type
_entity_poly.pdbx_seq_one_letter_code
_entity_poly.pdbx_strand_id
1 'polypeptide(L)'
;EQAAGDAIQWQVKHDYPVVMNSMRGKWTPQLSTKQVGVLADGQTWTNRSILAEFLRTRQANPKAVIVSTSEWPVFDEGGWWVTLSGELYATADEANVWCDTQGYDRDHCLAKRMESSGSPQGTTKSR
;
A
#
# COMPACT_ATOMS: atom_id res chain seq x y z
N GLU A 1 18.15 11.04 -4.93
CA GLU A 1 17.45 9.87 -5.49
C GLU A 1 17.92 8.56 -4.82
N GLN A 2 19.20 8.36 -4.70
CA GLN A 2 19.76 7.20 -4.01
C GLN A 2 19.32 7.19 -2.53
N ALA A 3 19.44 8.31 -1.85
CA ALA A 3 19.04 8.43 -0.44
C ALA A 3 17.56 8.18 -0.24
N ALA A 4 16.73 8.65 -1.16
CA ALA A 4 15.29 8.41 -1.11
C ALA A 4 14.97 6.91 -1.30
N GLY A 5 15.65 6.24 -2.23
CA GLY A 5 15.51 4.79 -2.42
C GLY A 5 15.90 4.01 -1.18
N ASP A 6 17.01 4.38 -0.55
CA ASP A 6 17.47 3.75 0.69
C ASP A 6 16.47 3.96 1.83
N ALA A 7 15.88 5.15 1.92
CA ALA A 7 14.86 5.45 2.93
C ALA A 7 13.59 4.62 2.72
N ILE A 8 13.16 4.43 1.48
CA ILE A 8 12.01 3.57 1.17
C ILE A 8 12.32 2.13 1.61
N GLN A 9 13.47 1.60 1.25
CA GLN A 9 13.86 0.24 1.61
C GLN A 9 13.93 0.06 3.13
N TRP A 10 14.46 1.06 3.84
CA TRP A 10 14.49 1.06 5.29
C TRP A 10 13.08 0.98 5.88
N GLN A 11 12.17 1.80 5.36
CA GLN A 11 10.79 1.84 5.85
C GLN A 11 10.06 0.53 5.59
N VAL A 12 10.21 -0.03 4.39
CA VAL A 12 9.60 -1.31 4.02
C VAL A 12 10.08 -2.41 4.95
N LYS A 13 11.38 -2.44 5.26
CA LYS A 13 11.95 -3.42 6.19
C LYS A 13 11.38 -3.27 7.60
N HIS A 14 11.18 -2.03 8.05
CA HIS A 14 10.65 -1.77 9.39
C HIS A 14 9.13 -2.00 9.46
N ASP A 15 8.40 -1.77 8.38
CA ASP A 15 6.96 -2.02 8.33
C ASP A 15 6.62 -3.51 8.15
N TYR A 16 7.54 -4.31 7.62
CA TYR A 16 7.31 -5.73 7.36
C TYR A 16 6.80 -6.50 8.59
N PRO A 17 7.43 -6.40 9.78
CA PRO A 17 6.92 -7.11 10.96
C PRO A 17 5.54 -6.60 11.41
N VAL A 18 5.26 -5.33 11.22
CA VAL A 18 3.93 -4.77 11.56
C VAL A 18 2.86 -5.42 10.70
N VAL A 19 3.09 -5.51 9.39
CA VAL A 19 2.15 -6.15 8.47
C VAL A 19 2.02 -7.64 8.80
N MET A 20 3.14 -8.33 8.98
CA MET A 20 3.18 -9.77 9.28
C MET A 20 2.44 -10.10 10.57
N ASN A 21 2.65 -9.32 11.63
CA ASN A 21 2.14 -9.65 12.96
C ASN A 21 0.75 -9.10 13.24
N SER A 22 0.36 -7.98 12.60
CA SER A 22 -0.87 -7.27 12.95
C SER A 22 -1.89 -7.19 11.82
N MET A 23 -1.49 -7.38 10.57
CA MET A 23 -2.36 -7.12 9.42
C MET A 23 -2.74 -8.36 8.61
N ARG A 24 -2.06 -9.50 8.81
CA ARG A 24 -2.37 -10.72 8.07
C ARG A 24 -3.81 -11.16 8.29
N GLY A 25 -4.47 -11.57 7.21
CA GLY A 25 -5.84 -12.04 7.23
C GLY A 25 -6.87 -10.92 7.30
N LYS A 26 -6.43 -9.66 7.32
CA LYS A 26 -7.33 -8.52 7.43
C LYS A 26 -7.33 -7.70 6.15
N TRP A 27 -8.44 -6.99 5.92
CA TRP A 27 -8.58 -6.07 4.82
C TRP A 27 -8.14 -4.67 5.25
N THR A 28 -7.40 -4.00 4.36
CA THR A 28 -6.93 -2.63 4.60
C THR A 28 -7.08 -1.82 3.30
N PRO A 29 -7.41 -0.53 3.39
CA PRO A 29 -7.40 0.32 2.19
C PRO A 29 -5.99 0.46 1.61
N GLN A 30 -5.85 0.14 0.32
CA GLN A 30 -4.63 0.34 -0.46
C GLN A 30 -4.71 1.70 -1.13
N LEU A 31 -3.73 2.55 -0.90
CA LEU A 31 -3.78 3.95 -1.28
C LEU A 31 -2.88 4.30 -2.47
N SER A 32 -1.83 3.52 -2.70
CA SER A 32 -0.88 3.82 -3.78
C SER A 32 -0.10 2.59 -4.16
N THR A 33 0.18 2.46 -5.46
CA THR A 33 1.08 1.45 -6.02
C THR A 33 1.99 2.16 -7.01
N LYS A 34 3.28 2.23 -6.71
CA LYS A 34 4.24 2.98 -7.51
C LYS A 34 5.54 2.20 -7.69
N GLN A 35 6.20 2.43 -8.82
CA GLN A 35 7.60 2.05 -9.03
C GLN A 35 8.30 3.18 -9.76
N VAL A 36 9.62 3.22 -9.67
CA VAL A 36 10.42 4.22 -10.38
C VAL A 36 10.18 4.09 -11.88
N GLY A 37 9.90 5.22 -12.52
CA GLY A 37 9.67 5.29 -13.96
C GLY A 37 8.23 5.13 -14.38
N VAL A 38 7.31 4.79 -13.48
CA VAL A 38 5.90 4.68 -13.87
C VAL A 38 5.32 6.07 -14.12
N LEU A 39 4.50 6.16 -15.18
CA LEU A 39 3.73 7.36 -15.47
C LEU A 39 2.34 7.21 -14.85
N ALA A 40 2.06 8.00 -13.84
CA ALA A 40 0.80 7.97 -13.12
C ALA A 40 0.52 9.34 -12.50
N ASP A 41 -0.75 9.69 -12.36
CA ASP A 41 -1.18 10.95 -11.75
C ASP A 41 -0.48 12.18 -12.37
N GLY A 42 -0.25 12.14 -13.69
CA GLY A 42 0.32 13.25 -14.45
C GLY A 42 1.82 13.44 -14.29
N GLN A 43 2.55 12.48 -13.75
CA GLN A 43 3.99 12.58 -13.57
C GLN A 43 4.69 11.23 -13.74
N THR A 44 5.99 11.30 -14.01
CA THR A 44 6.87 10.12 -13.95
C THR A 44 7.44 10.03 -12.55
N TRP A 45 7.23 8.89 -11.89
CA TRP A 45 7.59 8.72 -10.49
C TRP A 45 9.06 8.37 -10.30
N THR A 46 9.64 8.92 -9.24
CA THR A 46 11.01 8.68 -8.79
C THR A 46 10.96 8.20 -7.34
N ASN A 47 12.10 7.72 -6.82
CA ASN A 47 12.17 7.38 -5.39
C ASN A 47 11.80 8.57 -4.51
N ARG A 48 12.23 9.78 -4.89
CA ARG A 48 11.93 10.99 -4.13
C ARG A 48 10.43 11.26 -4.08
N SER A 49 9.73 11.16 -5.22
CA SER A 49 8.29 11.42 -5.24
C SER A 49 7.51 10.30 -4.55
N ILE A 50 7.95 9.05 -4.68
CA ILE A 50 7.33 7.91 -3.99
C ILE A 50 7.47 8.08 -2.47
N LEU A 51 8.66 8.40 -1.99
CA LEU A 51 8.89 8.64 -0.56
C LEU A 51 8.05 9.81 -0.06
N ALA A 52 8.02 10.91 -0.80
CA ALA A 52 7.24 12.09 -0.42
C ALA A 52 5.75 11.77 -0.31
N GLU A 53 5.21 10.99 -1.26
CA GLU A 53 3.81 10.55 -1.21
C GLU A 53 3.55 9.72 0.04
N PHE A 54 4.41 8.74 0.33
CA PHE A 54 4.25 7.90 1.52
C PHE A 54 4.27 8.73 2.80
N LEU A 55 5.21 9.66 2.93
CA LEU A 55 5.33 10.50 4.12
C LEU A 55 4.11 11.41 4.32
N ARG A 56 3.57 11.98 3.24
CA ARG A 56 2.32 12.75 3.31
C ARG A 56 1.15 11.88 3.72
N THR A 57 1.06 10.69 3.16
CA THR A 57 0.01 9.72 3.48
C THR A 57 0.06 9.32 4.96
N ARG A 58 1.24 9.03 5.47
CA ARG A 58 1.43 8.66 6.88
C ARG A 58 1.13 9.83 7.81
N GLN A 59 1.40 11.05 7.40
CA GLN A 59 1.07 12.24 8.18
C GLN A 59 -0.45 12.37 8.39
N ALA A 60 -1.23 12.10 7.35
CA ALA A 60 -2.69 12.09 7.42
C ALA A 60 -3.25 10.79 8.03
N ASN A 61 -2.53 9.67 7.88
CA ASN A 61 -2.94 8.35 8.33
C ASN A 61 -1.79 7.72 9.12
N PRO A 62 -1.71 7.96 10.45
CA PRO A 62 -0.54 7.56 11.24
C PRO A 62 -0.25 6.05 11.26
N LYS A 63 -1.22 5.23 10.91
CA LYS A 63 -1.05 3.77 10.84
C LYS A 63 -0.54 3.30 9.48
N ALA A 64 -0.36 4.22 8.52
CA ALA A 64 0.06 3.84 7.16
C ALA A 64 1.39 3.10 7.17
N VAL A 65 1.47 2.09 6.31
CA VAL A 65 2.68 1.29 6.10
C VAL A 65 2.98 1.22 4.61
N ILE A 66 4.23 0.92 4.29
CA ILE A 66 4.67 0.68 2.92
C ILE A 66 5.24 -0.72 2.82
N VAL A 67 4.86 -1.43 1.76
CA VAL A 67 5.30 -2.82 1.52
C VAL A 67 5.88 -2.94 0.11
N SER A 68 6.75 -3.94 -0.08
CA SER A 68 7.21 -4.35 -1.39
C SER A 68 6.34 -5.49 -1.89
N THR A 69 5.81 -5.37 -3.10
CA THR A 69 5.01 -6.44 -3.71
C THR A 69 5.81 -7.73 -3.92
N SER A 70 7.13 -7.64 -3.97
CA SER A 70 8.01 -8.80 -4.09
C SER A 70 8.01 -9.68 -2.85
N GLU A 71 7.57 -9.15 -1.70
CA GLU A 71 7.60 -9.86 -0.42
C GLU A 71 6.27 -10.53 -0.04
N TRP A 72 5.20 -10.27 -0.81
CA TRP A 72 3.86 -10.74 -0.46
C TRP A 72 3.19 -11.42 -1.66
N PRO A 73 2.69 -12.68 -1.49
CA PRO A 73 2.12 -13.45 -2.60
C PRO A 73 0.77 -12.93 -3.10
N VAL A 74 0.17 -11.98 -2.40
CA VAL A 74 -1.15 -11.43 -2.74
C VAL A 74 -1.10 -10.36 -3.82
N PHE A 75 0.08 -10.00 -4.32
CA PHE A 75 0.25 -9.07 -5.43
C PHE A 75 0.62 -9.81 -6.71
N ASP A 76 0.05 -9.38 -7.85
CA ASP A 76 0.26 -10.04 -9.15
C ASP A 76 1.70 -9.91 -9.64
N GLU A 77 2.34 -8.77 -9.38
CA GLU A 77 3.68 -8.48 -9.86
C GLU A 77 4.58 -8.00 -8.74
N GLY A 78 5.83 -8.44 -8.74
CA GLY A 78 6.86 -7.91 -7.85
C GLY A 78 7.42 -6.58 -8.34
N GLY A 79 8.25 -5.95 -7.52
CA GLY A 79 8.97 -4.75 -7.92
C GLY A 79 8.22 -3.44 -7.74
N TRP A 80 7.11 -3.45 -7.02
CA TRP A 80 6.32 -2.24 -6.75
C TRP A 80 6.33 -1.91 -5.25
N TRP A 81 6.18 -0.63 -4.95
CA TRP A 81 5.95 -0.14 -3.59
C TRP A 81 4.46 0.15 -3.41
N VAL A 82 3.87 -0.40 -2.35
CA VAL A 82 2.44 -0.22 -2.06
C VAL A 82 2.28 0.43 -0.71
N THR A 83 1.50 1.51 -0.65
CA THR A 83 1.11 2.17 0.59
C THR A 83 -0.28 1.70 1.00
N LEU A 84 -0.38 1.18 2.22
CA LEU A 84 -1.63 0.74 2.84
C LEU A 84 -1.96 1.72 3.97
N SER A 85 -3.26 2.01 4.16
CA SER A 85 -3.67 2.96 5.20
C SER A 85 -3.36 2.48 6.61
N GLY A 86 -3.29 1.16 6.81
CA GLY A 86 -3.10 0.57 8.13
C GLY A 86 -4.38 0.44 8.93
N GLU A 87 -5.50 0.97 8.46
CA GLU A 87 -6.81 0.72 9.05
C GLU A 87 -7.23 -0.70 8.71
N LEU A 88 -7.73 -1.46 9.69
CA LEU A 88 -7.95 -2.90 9.54
C LEU A 88 -9.44 -3.23 9.68
N TYR A 89 -9.92 -4.09 8.78
CA TYR A 89 -11.32 -4.49 8.70
C TYR A 89 -11.45 -5.99 8.46
N ALA A 90 -12.54 -6.56 8.92
CA ALA A 90 -12.85 -7.97 8.70
C ALA A 90 -13.28 -8.25 7.25
N THR A 91 -13.84 -7.25 6.56
CA THR A 91 -14.38 -7.42 5.21
C THR A 91 -13.85 -6.36 4.24
N ALA A 92 -13.84 -6.70 2.95
CA ALA A 92 -13.48 -5.78 1.89
C ALA A 92 -14.44 -4.58 1.83
N ASP A 93 -15.72 -4.83 2.04
CA ASP A 93 -16.74 -3.76 1.96
C ASP A 93 -16.50 -2.70 3.03
N GLU A 94 -16.13 -3.09 4.24
CA GLU A 94 -15.80 -2.15 5.30
C GLU A 94 -14.58 -1.29 4.93
N ALA A 95 -13.55 -1.90 4.36
CA ALA A 95 -12.37 -1.16 3.90
C ALA A 95 -12.75 -0.16 2.80
N ASN A 96 -13.61 -0.57 1.86
CA ASN A 96 -14.07 0.31 0.78
C ASN A 96 -14.96 1.44 1.29
N VAL A 97 -15.76 1.22 2.33
CA VAL A 97 -16.51 2.29 2.99
C VAL A 97 -15.57 3.34 3.58
N TRP A 98 -14.47 2.90 4.17
CA TRP A 98 -13.45 3.84 4.65
C TRP A 98 -12.90 4.71 3.50
N CYS A 99 -12.62 4.11 2.33
CA CYS A 99 -12.18 4.85 1.14
C CYS A 99 -13.20 5.94 0.76
N ASP A 100 -14.48 5.58 0.72
CA ASP A 100 -15.56 6.52 0.38
C ASP A 100 -15.65 7.64 1.42
N THR A 101 -15.61 7.29 2.69
CA THR A 101 -15.71 8.24 3.80
C THR A 101 -14.58 9.25 3.78
N GLN A 102 -13.35 8.80 3.43
CA GLN A 102 -12.20 9.69 3.33
C GLN A 102 -12.17 10.52 2.05
N GLY A 103 -13.10 10.27 1.12
CA GLY A 103 -13.19 11.05 -0.11
C GLY A 103 -12.22 10.64 -1.21
N TYR A 104 -11.63 9.46 -1.13
CA TYR A 104 -10.77 8.95 -2.19
C TYR A 104 -11.58 8.56 -3.43
N ASP A 105 -11.06 8.83 -4.62
CA ASP A 105 -11.63 8.31 -5.84
C ASP A 105 -11.29 6.82 -6.01
N ARG A 106 -11.90 6.17 -7.01
CA ARG A 106 -11.76 4.73 -7.23
C ARG A 106 -10.34 4.30 -7.57
N ASP A 107 -9.57 5.17 -8.22
CA ASP A 107 -8.22 4.84 -8.66
C ASP A 107 -7.20 4.93 -7.53
N HIS A 108 -7.54 5.59 -6.42
CA HIS A 108 -6.60 5.91 -5.35
C HIS A 108 -6.92 5.26 -4.00
N CYS A 109 -7.93 4.40 -3.93
CA CYS A 109 -8.22 3.66 -2.71
C CYS A 109 -9.12 2.45 -3.01
N LEU A 110 -8.66 1.28 -2.61
CA LEU A 110 -9.43 0.05 -2.75
C LEU A 110 -9.07 -0.94 -1.65
N ALA A 111 -9.93 -1.93 -1.43
CA ALA A 111 -9.73 -2.92 -0.38
C ALA A 111 -8.68 -3.95 -0.80
N LYS A 112 -7.72 -4.21 0.08
CA LYS A 112 -6.68 -5.23 -0.09
C LYS A 112 -6.57 -6.08 1.16
N ARG A 113 -6.55 -7.41 1.01
CA ARG A 113 -6.28 -8.33 2.12
C ARG A 113 -4.81 -8.76 2.08
N MET A 114 -4.11 -8.62 3.20
CA MET A 114 -2.72 -9.04 3.32
C MET A 114 -2.65 -10.47 3.83
N GLU A 115 -1.87 -11.29 3.12
CA GLU A 115 -1.60 -12.68 3.49
C GLU A 115 -0.14 -13.00 3.20
N SER A 116 0.45 -13.90 3.99
CA SER A 116 1.82 -14.36 3.80
C SER A 116 1.90 -15.65 2.96
N SER A 117 0.77 -16.18 2.53
CA SER A 117 0.68 -17.37 1.68
C SER A 117 -0.49 -17.22 0.72
N GLY A 118 -0.61 -18.14 -0.25
CA GLY A 118 -1.69 -18.12 -1.21
C GLY A 118 -1.34 -17.36 -2.48
N SER A 119 -2.34 -16.74 -3.09
CA SER A 119 -2.23 -16.05 -4.37
C SER A 119 -2.98 -14.71 -4.32
N PRO A 120 -2.87 -13.87 -5.35
CA PRO A 120 -3.64 -12.63 -5.42
C PRO A 120 -5.15 -12.82 -5.46
N GLN A 121 -5.61 -13.99 -5.93
CA GLN A 121 -7.04 -14.23 -6.14
C GLN A 121 -7.85 -14.03 -4.85
N GLY A 122 -8.90 -13.21 -4.95
CA GLY A 122 -9.80 -12.96 -3.83
C GLY A 122 -9.26 -12.01 -2.76
N THR A 123 -8.10 -11.37 -3.00
CA THR A 123 -7.47 -10.47 -2.02
C THR A 123 -7.62 -8.99 -2.36
N THR A 124 -8.34 -8.66 -3.43
CA THR A 124 -8.55 -7.28 -3.86
C THR A 124 -10.03 -7.08 -4.20
N LYS A 125 -10.61 -5.97 -3.76
CA LYS A 125 -11.96 -5.61 -4.17
C LYS A 125 -12.00 -4.11 -4.49
N SER A 126 -12.33 -3.80 -5.75
CA SER A 126 -12.56 -2.42 -6.20
C SER A 126 -13.92 -1.91 -5.73
N ARG A 127 -14.08 -0.60 -5.77
CA ARG A 127 -15.34 0.04 -5.39
C ARG A 127 -16.30 0.19 -6.55
#